data_12529f97282050b06b6c62eafd399bc1
#
_entry.id   12529f97282050b06b6c62eafd399bc1
#
_cell.length_a   1.000
_cell.length_b   1.000
_cell.length_c   1.000
_cell.angle_alpha   90.00
_cell.angle_beta   90.00
_cell.angle_gamma   90.00
#
_symmetry.space_group_name_H-M   'P 1'
#
loop_
_entity.id
_entity.type
_entity.pdbx_description
1 polymer ?
#
loop_
_entity_poly.entity_id
_entity_poly.type
_entity_poly.pdbx_seq_one_letter_code
_entity_poly.pdbx_strand_id
1 'polypeptide(L)'
;KSIANGIDIIRIFDCMNDLRNLQTAVKAANKEKGHAQVALSYTLGDAYTLDYWTKMAKDVENMGADSICIKDMAGLLLPYKATELVTALKKAVKIPVQLHTHYTSGVASMTYLKAVEAGIDVIDTAMSPFALGTSQPATEVMVETFKGTPYDTGLDQKLLAEIADYFRPIRDDALESGLLNPKNMGVNIKTLLYQVPGG
;
A
#
# COMPACT_ATOMS: atom_id res chain seq x y z
N LYS A 1 -14.87 -10.07 -16.50
CA LYS A 1 -15.28 -11.16 -15.59
C LYS A 1 -15.19 -10.75 -14.12
N SER A 2 -14.04 -10.23 -13.61
CA SER A 2 -13.88 -9.90 -12.18
C SER A 2 -14.96 -8.93 -11.68
N ILE A 3 -15.17 -7.81 -12.39
CA ILE A 3 -16.18 -6.81 -12.04
C ILE A 3 -17.59 -7.42 -12.08
N ALA A 4 -17.91 -8.21 -13.11
CA ALA A 4 -19.21 -8.90 -13.22
C ALA A 4 -19.45 -9.93 -12.10
N ASN A 5 -18.39 -10.33 -11.38
CA ASN A 5 -18.45 -11.24 -10.23
C ASN A 5 -18.30 -10.52 -8.87
N GLY A 6 -18.48 -9.19 -8.84
CA GLY A 6 -18.53 -8.41 -7.61
C GLY A 6 -17.21 -7.78 -7.15
N ILE A 7 -16.19 -7.74 -8.01
CA ILE A 7 -14.98 -6.97 -7.72
C ILE A 7 -15.20 -5.50 -8.10
N ASP A 8 -15.04 -4.61 -7.15
CA ASP A 8 -15.28 -3.17 -7.33
C ASP A 8 -14.04 -2.44 -7.86
N ILE A 9 -12.86 -2.76 -7.31
CA ILE A 9 -11.60 -2.07 -7.61
C ILE A 9 -10.61 -3.04 -8.25
N ILE A 10 -10.07 -2.67 -9.40
CA ILE A 10 -8.98 -3.39 -10.06
C ILE A 10 -7.69 -2.58 -9.88
N ARG A 11 -6.76 -3.09 -9.09
CA ARG A 11 -5.42 -2.52 -8.96
C ARG A 11 -4.53 -3.00 -10.10
N ILE A 12 -3.98 -2.05 -10.85
CA ILE A 12 -3.22 -2.28 -12.07
C ILE A 12 -1.82 -1.70 -11.88
N PHE A 13 -0.77 -2.48 -12.15
CA PHE A 13 0.59 -1.98 -12.07
C PHE A 13 1.52 -2.65 -13.08
N ASP A 14 2.61 -1.98 -13.35
CA ASP A 14 3.79 -2.51 -14.03
C ASP A 14 5.01 -2.30 -13.12
N CYS A 15 5.82 -3.35 -12.90
CA CYS A 15 6.93 -3.26 -11.95
C CYS A 15 8.02 -2.27 -12.37
N MET A 16 8.11 -1.96 -13.67
CA MET A 16 9.04 -0.97 -14.22
C MET A 16 8.38 0.41 -14.44
N ASN A 17 7.11 0.58 -14.04
CA ASN A 17 6.33 1.79 -14.23
C ASN A 17 6.18 2.21 -15.70
N ASP A 18 6.15 1.26 -16.63
CA ASP A 18 5.86 1.55 -18.02
C ASP A 18 4.37 1.75 -18.25
N LEU A 19 3.94 3.01 -18.31
CA LEU A 19 2.53 3.39 -18.46
C LEU A 19 1.88 2.82 -19.72
N ARG A 20 2.65 2.48 -20.76
CA ARG A 20 2.13 1.85 -21.99
C ARG A 20 1.49 0.50 -21.71
N ASN A 21 2.04 -0.24 -20.74
CA ASN A 21 1.54 -1.55 -20.33
C ASN A 21 0.21 -1.47 -19.56
N LEU A 22 -0.13 -0.31 -18.99
CA LEU A 22 -1.30 -0.11 -18.13
C LEU A 22 -2.57 0.27 -18.91
N GLN A 23 -2.41 0.91 -20.07
CA GLN A 23 -3.50 1.55 -20.81
C GLN A 23 -4.66 0.60 -21.12
N THR A 24 -4.36 -0.61 -21.58
CA THR A 24 -5.40 -1.58 -21.94
C THR A 24 -6.21 -2.02 -20.73
N ALA A 25 -5.55 -2.27 -19.61
CA ALA A 25 -6.20 -2.71 -18.37
C ALA A 25 -7.07 -1.60 -17.75
N VAL A 26 -6.56 -0.35 -17.72
CA VAL A 26 -7.34 0.83 -17.26
C VAL A 26 -8.59 1.02 -18.13
N LYS A 27 -8.43 1.05 -19.45
CA LYS A 27 -9.57 1.17 -20.38
C LYS A 27 -10.59 0.03 -20.21
N ALA A 28 -10.12 -1.20 -19.98
CA ALA A 28 -10.99 -2.36 -19.77
C ALA A 28 -11.76 -2.26 -18.46
N ALA A 29 -11.12 -1.85 -17.35
CA ALA A 29 -11.78 -1.65 -16.07
C ALA A 29 -12.87 -0.58 -16.17
N ASN A 30 -12.55 0.58 -16.76
CA ASN A 30 -13.50 1.69 -16.94
C ASN A 30 -14.67 1.32 -17.85
N LYS A 31 -14.40 0.59 -18.95
CA LYS A 31 -15.45 0.11 -19.84
C LYS A 31 -16.49 -0.77 -19.12
N GLU A 32 -16.04 -1.59 -18.20
CA GLU A 32 -16.88 -2.48 -17.40
C GLU A 32 -17.44 -1.79 -16.13
N LYS A 33 -17.26 -0.47 -15.98
CA LYS A 33 -17.70 0.35 -14.83
C LYS A 33 -17.09 -0.07 -13.49
N GLY A 34 -15.89 -0.65 -13.51
CA GLY A 34 -15.10 -0.90 -12.32
C GLY A 34 -14.18 0.29 -12.03
N HIS A 35 -13.75 0.42 -10.78
CA HIS A 35 -12.78 1.41 -10.36
C HIS A 35 -11.37 0.98 -10.78
N ALA A 36 -10.73 1.74 -11.65
CA ALA A 36 -9.36 1.50 -12.09
C ALA A 36 -8.37 2.21 -11.14
N GLN A 37 -7.70 1.46 -10.28
CA GLN A 37 -6.63 1.97 -9.44
C GLN A 37 -5.28 1.64 -10.08
N VAL A 38 -4.48 2.67 -10.39
CA VAL A 38 -3.12 2.46 -10.88
C VAL A 38 -2.11 2.54 -9.75
N ALA A 39 -1.29 1.50 -9.60
CA ALA A 39 -0.22 1.48 -8.60
C ALA A 39 1.11 1.86 -9.23
N LEU A 40 1.80 2.83 -8.61
CA LEU A 40 3.14 3.26 -8.94
C LEU A 40 4.13 2.46 -8.10
N SER A 41 4.97 1.66 -8.74
CA SER A 41 6.00 0.85 -8.07
C SER A 41 7.10 1.76 -7.52
N TYR A 42 7.04 2.00 -6.20
CA TYR A 42 7.97 2.91 -5.54
C TYR A 42 9.37 2.31 -5.47
N THR A 43 10.36 3.11 -5.83
CA THR A 43 11.77 2.75 -5.74
C THR A 43 12.62 3.98 -5.45
N LEU A 44 13.91 3.76 -5.15
CA LEU A 44 14.89 4.80 -4.86
C LEU A 44 15.90 4.90 -6.00
N GLY A 45 16.56 6.03 -6.10
CA GLY A 45 17.61 6.33 -7.07
C GLY A 45 17.49 7.75 -7.61
N ASP A 46 18.56 8.28 -8.20
CA ASP A 46 18.66 9.68 -8.62
C ASP A 46 17.62 10.09 -9.65
N ALA A 47 17.13 9.14 -10.45
CA ALA A 47 16.08 9.38 -11.44
C ALA A 47 14.68 9.53 -10.83
N TYR A 48 14.44 9.03 -9.62
CA TYR A 48 13.12 8.95 -8.99
C TYR A 48 12.86 10.15 -8.08
N THR A 49 12.91 11.34 -8.67
CA THR A 49 12.67 12.62 -7.98
C THR A 49 11.18 12.84 -7.69
N LEU A 50 10.84 13.84 -6.88
CA LEU A 50 9.45 14.25 -6.67
C LEU A 50 8.77 14.67 -8.00
N ASP A 51 9.51 15.31 -8.90
CA ASP A 51 9.00 15.69 -10.23
C ASP A 51 8.68 14.46 -11.08
N TYR A 52 9.51 13.42 -11.02
CA TYR A 52 9.22 12.14 -11.66
C TYR A 52 7.89 11.55 -11.17
N TRP A 53 7.70 11.46 -9.85
CA TRP A 53 6.49 10.88 -9.27
C TRP A 53 5.24 11.72 -9.53
N THR A 54 5.34 13.04 -9.45
CA THR A 54 4.20 13.93 -9.72
C THR A 54 3.82 13.95 -11.18
N LYS A 55 4.81 13.89 -12.10
CA LYS A 55 4.53 13.75 -13.53
C LYS A 55 3.82 12.43 -13.81
N MET A 56 4.32 11.34 -13.28
CA MET A 56 3.73 10.02 -13.48
C MET A 56 2.29 9.96 -12.94
N ALA A 57 2.04 10.53 -11.77
CA ALA A 57 0.69 10.60 -11.20
C ALA A 57 -0.29 11.37 -12.09
N LYS A 58 0.13 12.50 -12.67
CA LYS A 58 -0.67 13.25 -13.65
C LYS A 58 -0.94 12.44 -14.91
N ASP A 59 0.08 11.76 -15.43
CA ASP A 59 -0.07 10.92 -16.62
C ASP A 59 -1.07 9.78 -16.39
N VAL A 60 -1.06 9.18 -15.19
CA VAL A 60 -2.01 8.15 -14.76
C VAL A 60 -3.42 8.70 -14.59
N GLU A 61 -3.60 9.87 -13.98
CA GLU A 61 -4.90 10.55 -13.87
C GLU A 61 -5.45 10.86 -15.27
N ASN A 62 -4.62 11.40 -16.16
CA ASN A 62 -5.00 11.68 -17.54
C ASN A 62 -5.33 10.42 -18.35
N MET A 63 -4.75 9.28 -18.00
CA MET A 63 -5.07 7.97 -18.61
C MET A 63 -6.48 7.48 -18.24
N GLY A 64 -7.09 8.05 -17.21
CA GLY A 64 -8.42 7.72 -16.73
C GLY A 64 -8.41 6.77 -15.52
N ALA A 65 -7.37 6.78 -14.72
CA ALA A 65 -7.39 6.10 -13.42
C ALA A 65 -8.32 6.84 -12.44
N ASP A 66 -9.05 6.08 -11.64
CA ASP A 66 -9.96 6.61 -10.61
C ASP A 66 -9.26 6.84 -9.27
N SER A 67 -8.12 6.19 -9.04
CA SER A 67 -7.24 6.42 -7.90
C SER A 67 -5.81 5.97 -8.19
N ILE A 68 -4.86 6.43 -7.37
CA ILE A 68 -3.45 6.05 -7.44
C ILE A 68 -3.08 5.30 -6.15
N CYS A 69 -2.25 4.25 -6.27
CA CYS A 69 -1.61 3.60 -5.14
C CYS A 69 -0.09 3.80 -5.22
N ILE A 70 0.53 4.36 -4.19
CA ILE A 70 1.98 4.27 -4.01
C ILE A 70 2.26 2.85 -3.54
N LYS A 71 2.90 2.02 -4.37
CA LYS A 71 3.17 0.61 -4.08
C LYS A 71 4.64 0.43 -3.71
N ASP A 72 4.90 0.42 -2.42
CA ASP A 72 6.23 0.18 -1.85
C ASP A 72 6.37 -1.30 -1.47
N MET A 73 6.85 -2.10 -2.41
CA MET A 73 6.93 -3.56 -2.31
C MET A 73 8.05 -4.07 -1.40
N ALA A 74 8.97 -3.22 -0.99
CA ALA A 74 10.14 -3.62 -0.19
C ALA A 74 10.30 -2.83 1.12
N GLY A 75 9.35 -1.94 1.45
CA GLY A 75 9.44 -1.10 2.64
C GLY A 75 10.54 -0.04 2.57
N LEU A 76 10.75 0.54 1.38
CA LEU A 76 11.82 1.52 1.10
C LEU A 76 11.43 2.95 1.47
N LEU A 77 10.12 3.24 1.53
CA LEU A 77 9.62 4.59 1.77
C LEU A 77 9.77 4.97 3.24
N LEU A 78 10.74 5.83 3.52
CA LEU A 78 10.99 6.33 4.87
C LEU A 78 9.91 7.34 5.32
N PRO A 79 9.63 7.48 6.64
CA PRO A 79 8.53 8.30 7.14
C PRO A 79 8.52 9.74 6.64
N TYR A 80 9.65 10.45 6.72
CA TYR A 80 9.72 11.84 6.27
C TYR A 80 9.67 11.99 4.74
N LYS A 81 10.17 10.98 4.01
CA LYS A 81 10.02 10.92 2.55
C LYS A 81 8.56 10.65 2.13
N ALA A 82 7.81 9.92 2.94
CA ALA A 82 6.37 9.77 2.74
C ALA A 82 5.65 11.12 2.86
N THR A 83 6.00 11.95 3.86
CA THR A 83 5.44 13.30 3.98
C THR A 83 5.69 14.14 2.72
N GLU A 84 6.94 14.15 2.23
CA GLU A 84 7.31 14.90 1.02
C GLU A 84 6.51 14.39 -0.21
N LEU A 85 6.53 13.08 -0.44
CA LEU A 85 5.90 12.44 -1.59
C LEU A 85 4.37 12.62 -1.58
N VAL A 86 3.71 12.29 -0.47
CA VAL A 86 2.25 12.40 -0.35
C VAL A 86 1.81 13.84 -0.53
N THR A 87 2.49 14.80 0.12
CA THR A 87 2.18 16.24 -0.05
C THR A 87 2.31 16.68 -1.50
N ALA A 88 3.35 16.21 -2.21
CA ALA A 88 3.55 16.55 -3.63
C ALA A 88 2.47 15.93 -4.52
N LEU A 89 2.13 14.66 -4.31
CA LEU A 89 1.09 13.96 -5.08
C LEU A 89 -0.29 14.58 -4.86
N LYS A 90 -0.68 14.85 -3.60
CA LYS A 90 -1.97 15.50 -3.27
C LYS A 90 -2.14 16.89 -3.86
N LYS A 91 -1.04 17.60 -4.14
CA LYS A 91 -1.05 18.86 -4.89
C LYS A 91 -1.12 18.66 -6.40
N ALA A 92 -0.62 17.54 -6.90
CA ALA A 92 -0.46 17.29 -8.34
C ALA A 92 -1.72 16.71 -9.00
N VAL A 93 -2.50 15.89 -8.28
CA VAL A 93 -3.67 15.18 -8.78
C VAL A 93 -4.91 15.43 -7.91
N LYS A 94 -6.10 15.19 -8.48
CA LYS A 94 -7.39 15.34 -7.79
C LYS A 94 -7.99 14.01 -7.33
N ILE A 95 -7.55 12.91 -7.92
CA ILE A 95 -8.01 11.57 -7.59
C ILE A 95 -7.41 11.10 -6.27
N PRO A 96 -8.07 10.18 -5.54
CA PRO A 96 -7.56 9.65 -4.29
C PRO A 96 -6.19 9.00 -4.42
N VAL A 97 -5.36 9.15 -3.39
CA VAL A 97 -4.02 8.54 -3.29
C VAL A 97 -3.99 7.56 -2.12
N GLN A 98 -3.63 6.32 -2.40
CA GLN A 98 -3.47 5.24 -1.43
C GLN A 98 -2.00 4.93 -1.23
N LEU A 99 -1.63 4.49 -0.02
CA LEU A 99 -0.29 3.99 0.27
C LEU A 99 -0.34 2.52 0.67
N HIS A 100 0.45 1.71 -0.03
CA HIS A 100 0.73 0.32 0.27
C HIS A 100 2.23 0.17 0.50
N THR A 101 2.66 -0.17 1.71
CA THR A 101 4.07 -0.43 2.00
C THR A 101 4.23 -1.72 2.80
N HIS A 102 5.25 -2.52 2.43
CA HIS A 102 5.62 -3.71 3.17
C HIS A 102 6.43 -3.37 4.42
N TYR A 103 6.34 -4.22 5.43
CA TYR A 103 6.99 -4.01 6.73
C TYR A 103 8.44 -4.52 6.77
N THR A 104 8.99 -4.94 5.65
CA THR A 104 10.29 -5.63 5.56
C THR A 104 11.43 -4.88 6.24
N SER A 105 11.50 -3.55 6.08
CA SER A 105 12.50 -2.70 6.73
C SER A 105 12.19 -2.35 8.19
N GLY A 106 10.97 -2.56 8.64
CA GLY A 106 10.50 -2.23 10.00
C GLY A 106 9.95 -0.81 10.18
N VAL A 107 9.96 0.04 9.15
CA VAL A 107 9.55 1.46 9.27
C VAL A 107 8.09 1.74 8.87
N ALA A 108 7.38 0.77 8.32
CA ALA A 108 6.11 1.00 7.62
C ALA A 108 5.01 1.64 8.49
N SER A 109 4.89 1.30 9.79
CA SER A 109 3.90 1.95 10.67
C SER A 109 4.20 3.45 10.85
N MET A 110 5.48 3.81 11.00
CA MET A 110 5.89 5.21 11.09
C MET A 110 5.68 5.94 9.75
N THR A 111 5.93 5.24 8.64
CA THR A 111 5.66 5.74 7.29
C THR A 111 4.18 6.03 7.09
N TYR A 112 3.29 5.14 7.53
CA TYR A 112 1.84 5.35 7.47
C TYR A 112 1.39 6.53 8.34
N LEU A 113 1.91 6.64 9.57
CA LEU A 113 1.61 7.79 10.42
C LEU A 113 1.95 9.11 9.70
N LYS A 114 3.15 9.20 9.12
CA LYS A 114 3.58 10.40 8.40
C LYS A 114 2.82 10.63 7.08
N ALA A 115 2.41 9.60 6.40
CA ALA A 115 1.56 9.71 5.21
C ALA A 115 0.15 10.22 5.55
N VAL A 116 -0.44 9.72 6.64
CA VAL A 116 -1.77 10.16 7.12
C VAL A 116 -1.73 11.64 7.52
N GLU A 117 -0.73 12.07 8.29
CA GLU A 117 -0.51 13.48 8.62
C GLU A 117 -0.33 14.37 7.37
N ALA A 118 0.22 13.82 6.29
CA ALA A 118 0.40 14.51 5.00
C ALA A 118 -0.85 14.49 4.09
N GLY A 119 -1.93 13.82 4.51
CA GLY A 119 -3.22 13.81 3.82
C GLY A 119 -3.41 12.67 2.81
N ILE A 120 -2.77 11.52 3.01
CA ILE A 120 -3.09 10.30 2.26
C ILE A 120 -4.55 9.91 2.49
N ASP A 121 -5.22 9.42 1.44
CA ASP A 121 -6.65 9.09 1.56
C ASP A 121 -6.89 7.67 2.11
N VAL A 122 -6.02 6.72 1.77
CA VAL A 122 -6.15 5.30 2.16
C VAL A 122 -4.78 4.69 2.47
N ILE A 123 -4.71 3.82 3.47
CA ILE A 123 -3.55 2.96 3.77
C ILE A 123 -3.96 1.49 3.75
N ASP A 124 -3.09 0.63 3.22
CA ASP A 124 -3.27 -0.83 3.25
C ASP A 124 -2.67 -1.42 4.53
N THR A 125 -3.46 -2.20 5.24
CA THR A 125 -3.04 -2.89 6.48
C THR A 125 -3.37 -4.38 6.41
N ALA A 126 -2.84 -5.17 7.33
CA ALA A 126 -3.13 -6.59 7.46
C ALA A 126 -3.59 -6.91 8.89
N MET A 127 -4.49 -7.89 9.05
CA MET A 127 -4.87 -8.37 10.37
C MET A 127 -3.65 -8.88 11.13
N SER A 128 -3.55 -8.58 12.43
CA SER A 128 -2.34 -8.79 13.23
C SER A 128 -1.72 -10.19 13.15
N PRO A 129 -2.46 -11.30 13.00
CA PRO A 129 -1.83 -12.61 12.85
C PRO A 129 -0.98 -12.74 11.58
N PHE A 130 -1.31 -12.00 10.52
CA PHE A 130 -0.61 -12.02 9.24
C PHE A 130 0.10 -10.69 8.89
N ALA A 131 0.19 -9.78 9.86
CA ALA A 131 0.87 -8.49 9.70
C ALA A 131 2.38 -8.58 9.96
N LEU A 132 3.07 -7.47 9.71
CA LEU A 132 4.51 -7.28 9.94
C LEU A 132 5.42 -8.12 9.01
N GLY A 133 6.73 -8.10 9.25
CA GLY A 133 7.68 -8.82 8.41
C GLY A 133 7.56 -8.45 6.93
N THR A 134 7.29 -9.42 6.06
CA THR A 134 7.08 -9.20 4.63
C THR A 134 5.65 -8.76 4.26
N SER A 135 4.75 -8.64 5.26
CA SER A 135 3.39 -8.15 5.10
C SER A 135 3.31 -6.62 5.34
N GLN A 136 2.17 -6.12 5.77
CA GLN A 136 1.89 -4.70 6.04
C GLN A 136 1.79 -4.43 7.55
N PRO A 137 1.69 -3.16 7.98
CA PRO A 137 1.35 -2.81 9.36
C PRO A 137 0.05 -3.46 9.82
N ALA A 138 -0.03 -3.79 11.12
CA ALA A 138 -1.22 -4.40 11.69
C ALA A 138 -2.39 -3.42 11.73
N THR A 139 -3.58 -3.85 11.27
CA THR A 139 -4.81 -3.06 11.22
C THR A 139 -5.17 -2.52 12.60
N GLU A 140 -5.20 -3.39 13.61
CA GLU A 140 -5.60 -3.05 14.97
C GLU A 140 -4.68 -1.99 15.59
N VAL A 141 -3.38 -2.05 15.28
CA VAL A 141 -2.39 -1.09 15.75
C VAL A 141 -2.63 0.28 15.10
N MET A 142 -2.88 0.31 13.79
CA MET A 142 -3.13 1.58 13.09
C MET A 142 -4.46 2.21 13.54
N VAL A 143 -5.51 1.41 13.73
CA VAL A 143 -6.80 1.88 14.24
C VAL A 143 -6.65 2.50 15.63
N GLU A 144 -5.94 1.85 16.56
CA GLU A 144 -5.70 2.40 17.90
C GLU A 144 -4.80 3.64 17.87
N THR A 145 -3.82 3.67 16.95
CA THR A 145 -2.94 4.84 16.76
C THR A 145 -3.71 6.10 16.37
N PHE A 146 -4.75 5.97 15.55
CA PHE A 146 -5.54 7.10 15.06
C PHE A 146 -6.77 7.41 15.91
N LYS A 147 -7.11 6.59 16.87
CA LYS A 147 -8.29 6.75 17.72
C LYS A 147 -8.27 8.07 18.49
N GLY A 148 -9.39 8.79 18.44
CA GLY A 148 -9.54 10.09 19.08
C GLY A 148 -8.76 11.22 18.42
N THR A 149 -8.18 10.99 17.26
CA THR A 149 -7.52 12.01 16.42
C THR A 149 -8.44 12.44 15.26
N PRO A 150 -8.11 13.48 14.48
CA PRO A 150 -8.83 13.82 13.25
C PRO A 150 -8.82 12.71 12.19
N TYR A 151 -8.00 11.68 12.38
CA TYR A 151 -7.83 10.54 11.49
C TYR A 151 -8.48 9.25 12.01
N ASP A 152 -9.34 9.37 13.03
CA ASP A 152 -10.04 8.22 13.61
C ASP A 152 -10.85 7.49 12.55
N THR A 153 -10.62 6.20 12.43
CA THR A 153 -11.26 5.36 11.40
C THR A 153 -12.68 4.95 11.76
N GLY A 154 -13.05 5.03 13.03
CA GLY A 154 -14.33 4.55 13.54
C GLY A 154 -14.49 3.03 13.54
N LEU A 155 -13.45 2.26 13.23
CA LEU A 155 -13.50 0.81 13.23
C LEU A 155 -13.60 0.25 14.67
N ASP A 156 -14.41 -0.81 14.83
CA ASP A 156 -14.62 -1.46 16.12
C ASP A 156 -13.43 -2.36 16.48
N GLN A 157 -12.63 -1.94 17.46
CA GLN A 157 -11.49 -2.70 17.97
C GLN A 157 -11.85 -4.09 18.54
N LYS A 158 -13.06 -4.25 19.10
CA LYS A 158 -13.49 -5.56 19.61
C LYS A 158 -13.72 -6.52 18.46
N LEU A 159 -14.41 -6.06 17.43
CA LEU A 159 -14.62 -6.86 16.22
C LEU A 159 -13.30 -7.21 15.52
N LEU A 160 -12.35 -6.26 15.44
CA LEU A 160 -11.02 -6.52 14.90
C LEU A 160 -10.28 -7.58 15.71
N ALA A 161 -10.38 -7.55 17.06
CA ALA A 161 -9.79 -8.57 17.92
C ALA A 161 -10.42 -9.95 17.69
N GLU A 162 -11.75 -10.05 17.55
CA GLU A 162 -12.44 -11.29 17.21
C GLU A 162 -11.99 -11.86 15.86
N ILE A 163 -11.82 -11.01 14.86
CA ILE A 163 -11.28 -11.40 13.54
C ILE A 163 -9.84 -11.91 13.68
N ALA A 164 -9.01 -11.21 14.45
CA ALA A 164 -7.63 -11.65 14.70
C ALA A 164 -7.58 -13.01 15.40
N ASP A 165 -8.42 -13.23 16.41
CA ASP A 165 -8.51 -14.50 17.14
C ASP A 165 -8.97 -15.66 16.22
N TYR A 166 -9.87 -15.40 15.27
CA TYR A 166 -10.25 -16.38 14.25
C TYR A 166 -9.06 -16.80 13.37
N PHE A 167 -8.22 -15.85 12.97
CA PHE A 167 -7.09 -16.12 12.09
C PHE A 167 -5.84 -16.67 12.80
N ARG A 168 -5.75 -16.52 14.11
CA ARG A 168 -4.57 -16.94 14.88
C ARG A 168 -4.26 -18.44 14.76
N PRO A 169 -5.21 -19.37 14.99
CA PRO A 169 -4.96 -20.79 14.79
C PRO A 169 -4.62 -21.14 13.33
N ILE A 170 -5.25 -20.48 12.36
CA ILE A 170 -4.95 -20.70 10.92
C ILE A 170 -3.50 -20.36 10.61
N ARG A 171 -3.00 -19.27 11.19
CA ARG A 171 -1.59 -18.88 11.07
C ARG A 171 -0.66 -19.90 11.75
N ASP A 172 -1.02 -20.38 12.92
CA ASP A 172 -0.20 -21.32 13.68
C ASP A 172 -0.10 -22.66 12.93
N ASP A 173 -1.19 -23.18 12.38
CA ASP A 173 -1.22 -24.35 11.50
C ASP A 173 -0.34 -24.15 10.26
N ALA A 174 -0.38 -22.94 9.66
CA ALA A 174 0.44 -22.63 8.50
C ALA A 174 1.94 -22.56 8.82
N LEU A 175 2.32 -22.16 10.04
CA LEU A 175 3.71 -22.20 10.53
C LEU A 175 4.15 -23.64 10.81
N GLU A 176 3.31 -24.44 11.49
CA GLU A 176 3.62 -25.83 11.81
C GLU A 176 3.76 -26.70 10.55
N SER A 177 2.90 -26.49 9.56
CA SER A 177 2.96 -27.18 8.27
C SER A 177 4.10 -26.72 7.36
N GLY A 178 4.80 -25.63 7.71
CA GLY A 178 5.85 -25.04 6.89
C GLY A 178 5.34 -24.22 5.68
N LEU A 179 4.03 -23.98 5.58
CA LEU A 179 3.44 -23.11 4.55
C LEU A 179 3.89 -21.67 4.74
N LEU A 180 3.97 -21.21 6.01
CA LEU A 180 4.58 -19.93 6.36
C LEU A 180 6.00 -20.14 6.89
N ASN A 181 6.95 -19.34 6.35
CA ASN A 181 8.32 -19.37 6.83
C ASN A 181 8.48 -18.33 7.96
N PRO A 182 8.83 -18.74 9.21
CA PRO A 182 8.99 -17.81 10.33
C PRO A 182 10.07 -16.72 10.07
N LYS A 183 11.03 -16.96 9.17
CA LYS A 183 12.04 -15.97 8.79
C LYS A 183 11.43 -14.73 8.11
N ASN A 184 10.27 -14.88 7.47
CA ASN A 184 9.57 -13.77 6.80
C ASN A 184 8.84 -12.85 7.79
N MET A 185 8.82 -13.19 9.07
CA MET A 185 8.13 -12.42 10.11
C MET A 185 9.04 -11.39 10.80
N GLY A 186 10.34 -11.49 10.58
CA GLY A 186 11.31 -10.52 11.07
C GLY A 186 11.45 -9.31 10.17
N VAL A 187 12.05 -8.25 10.72
CA VAL A 187 12.43 -7.06 9.94
C VAL A 187 13.89 -7.15 9.52
N ASN A 188 14.21 -6.58 8.36
CA ASN A 188 15.56 -6.50 7.85
C ASN A 188 15.86 -5.10 7.30
N ILE A 189 16.46 -4.26 8.12
CA ILE A 189 16.82 -2.88 7.74
C ILE A 189 17.81 -2.82 6.57
N LYS A 190 18.53 -3.92 6.29
CA LYS A 190 19.45 -3.99 5.16
C LYS A 190 18.77 -3.86 3.81
N THR A 191 17.44 -4.10 3.72
CA THR A 191 16.67 -3.85 2.49
C THR A 191 16.80 -2.41 1.99
N LEU A 192 17.00 -1.45 2.90
CA LEU A 192 17.24 -0.05 2.55
C LEU A 192 18.60 0.20 1.88
N LEU A 193 19.53 -0.74 2.00
CA LEU A 193 20.88 -0.66 1.43
C LEU A 193 20.99 -1.33 0.06
N TYR A 194 20.15 -2.34 -0.18
CA TYR A 194 20.19 -3.18 -1.39
C TYR A 194 18.84 -3.07 -2.10
N GLN A 195 18.61 -1.95 -2.73
CA GLN A 195 17.34 -1.68 -3.38
C GLN A 195 17.10 -2.61 -4.56
N VAL A 196 16.24 -3.57 -4.38
CA VAL A 196 15.63 -4.29 -5.49
C VAL A 196 14.13 -4.00 -5.43
N PRO A 197 13.55 -3.27 -6.40
CA PRO A 197 12.11 -3.13 -6.49
C PRO A 197 11.50 -4.49 -6.80
N GLY A 198 10.53 -4.87 -6.03
CA GLY A 198 9.84 -6.15 -6.15
C GLY A 198 10.19 -7.11 -5.01
N GLY A 199 9.16 -7.52 -4.28
CA GLY A 199 9.25 -8.46 -3.17
C GLY A 199 9.39 -9.90 -3.59
#